data_ffb44b2dd081d6fc3715ffe4da76131c
#
_entry.id   ffb44b2dd081d6fc3715ffe4da76131c
#
_cell.length_a   1.000
_cell.length_b   1.000
_cell.length_c   1.000
_cell.angle_alpha   90.00
_cell.angle_beta   90.00
_cell.angle_gamma   90.00
#
_symmetry.space_group_name_H-M   'P 1'
#
loop_
_entity.id
_entity.type
_entity.pdbx_description
1 polymer ?
#
loop_
_entity_poly.entity_id
_entity_poly.type
_entity_poly.pdbx_seq_one_letter_code
_entity_poly.pdbx_strand_id
1 'polypeptide(L)'
;MKYLLDASTLILLIKKADIKSVIDCLQDSLVLDLTFYEVGNAIWKESILTKFLTPEEATKLGTMVQTVLTKLNRIVSEAEAFQKILEIAQTEKLSYYDSSYVHYAKKTDLTLITEDKELRTKARKYVEVRTVGTVLSQ
;
A
#
# COMPACT_ATOMS: atom_id res chain seq x y z
N MET A 1 -8.69 12.42 5.61
CA MET A 1 -7.78 11.33 5.19
C MET A 1 -6.72 11.92 4.30
N LYS A 2 -5.46 11.56 4.51
CA LYS A 2 -4.32 12.18 3.82
C LYS A 2 -3.57 11.23 2.91
N TYR A 3 -3.52 9.95 3.26
CA TYR A 3 -2.59 9.01 2.66
C TYR A 3 -3.29 7.83 2.02
N LEU A 4 -2.74 7.38 0.88
CA LEU A 4 -3.04 6.07 0.31
C LEU A 4 -1.81 5.20 0.46
N LEU A 5 -1.95 4.08 1.15
CA LEU A 5 -0.85 3.15 1.43
C LEU A 5 -0.88 1.99 0.43
N ASP A 6 0.28 1.67 -0.15
CA ASP A 6 0.40 0.42 -0.88
C ASP A 6 0.68 -0.75 0.08
N ALA A 7 0.70 -1.96 -0.44
CA ALA A 7 0.85 -3.16 0.38
C ALA A 7 2.19 -3.22 1.11
N SER A 8 3.27 -2.88 0.45
CA SER A 8 4.61 -2.90 1.06
C SER A 8 4.72 -1.90 2.21
N THR A 9 4.11 -0.74 2.04
CA THR A 9 4.04 0.29 3.08
C THR A 9 3.28 -0.20 4.30
N LEU A 10 2.12 -0.81 4.09
CA LEU A 10 1.30 -1.33 5.19
C LEU A 10 2.05 -2.39 5.98
N ILE A 11 2.69 -3.34 5.31
CA ILE A 11 3.50 -4.38 5.95
C ILE A 11 4.66 -3.75 6.74
N LEU A 12 5.34 -2.80 6.16
CA LEU A 12 6.46 -2.12 6.80
C LEU A 12 6.03 -1.40 8.08
N LEU A 13 4.91 -0.68 8.02
CA LEU A 13 4.34 -0.02 9.20
C LEU A 13 4.03 -1.00 10.31
N ILE A 14 3.41 -2.12 9.98
CA ILE A 14 3.04 -3.14 10.98
C ILE A 14 4.29 -3.77 11.60
N LYS A 15 5.33 -3.99 10.80
CA LYS A 15 6.58 -4.62 11.29
C LYS A 15 7.45 -3.69 12.14
N LYS A 16 7.48 -2.41 11.81
CA LYS A 16 8.46 -1.47 12.42
C LYS A 16 8.02 -0.81 13.70
N ALA A 17 6.81 -1.00 14.16
CA ALA A 17 6.18 0.11 14.79
C ALA A 17 6.40 0.30 16.27
N ASP A 18 6.76 1.46 16.60
CA ASP A 18 6.12 2.17 17.70
C ASP A 18 4.61 2.25 17.40
N ILE A 19 3.82 1.51 18.20
CA ILE A 19 2.39 1.32 17.97
C ILE A 19 1.64 2.65 17.83
N LYS A 20 1.99 3.64 18.63
CA LYS A 20 1.33 4.94 18.60
C LYS A 20 1.50 5.65 17.28
N SER A 21 2.74 5.73 16.78
CA SER A 21 3.02 6.39 15.50
C SER A 21 2.33 5.70 14.33
N VAL A 22 2.22 4.38 14.40
CA VAL A 22 1.51 3.60 13.37
C VAL A 22 0.02 3.88 13.41
N ILE A 23 -0.59 3.85 14.58
CA ILE A 23 -2.01 4.15 14.73
C ILE A 23 -2.30 5.56 14.21
N ASP A 24 -1.50 6.54 14.58
CA ASP A 24 -1.67 7.92 14.13
C ASP A 24 -1.60 8.03 12.60
N CYS A 25 -0.64 7.36 11.99
CA CYS A 25 -0.52 7.29 10.53
C CYS A 25 -1.73 6.61 9.88
N LEU A 26 -2.17 5.47 10.44
CA LEU A 26 -3.27 4.68 9.89
C LEU A 26 -4.62 5.40 9.99
N GLN A 27 -4.83 6.24 11.00
CA GLN A 27 -6.05 7.02 11.14
C GLN A 27 -6.27 7.99 9.97
N ASP A 28 -5.19 8.45 9.35
CA ASP A 28 -5.24 9.36 8.20
C ASP A 28 -5.11 8.62 6.87
N SER A 29 -5.22 7.30 6.85
CA SER A 29 -4.87 6.49 5.69
C SER A 29 -6.04 5.68 5.15
N LEU A 30 -5.96 5.44 3.83
CA LEU A 30 -6.80 4.49 3.11
C LEU A 30 -5.90 3.45 2.42
N VAL A 31 -6.50 2.34 2.06
CA VAL A 31 -5.91 1.33 1.19
C VAL A 31 -6.87 1.07 0.03
N LEU A 32 -6.43 0.33 -0.97
CA LEU A 32 -7.31 -0.19 -2.01
C LEU A 32 -7.86 -1.57 -1.61
N ASP A 33 -8.94 -1.99 -2.23
CA ASP A 33 -9.38 -3.40 -2.16
C ASP A 33 -8.26 -4.34 -2.62
N LEU A 34 -7.52 -3.95 -3.66
CA LEU A 34 -6.32 -4.65 -4.15
C LEU A 34 -5.29 -4.91 -3.05
N THR A 35 -5.14 -4.01 -2.11
CA THR A 35 -4.13 -4.09 -1.05
C THR A 35 -4.29 -5.36 -0.21
N PHE A 36 -5.51 -5.82 -0.01
CA PHE A 36 -5.80 -7.06 0.72
C PHE A 36 -5.11 -8.26 0.06
N TYR A 37 -5.23 -8.35 -1.25
CA TYR A 37 -4.63 -9.46 -2.01
C TYR A 37 -3.12 -9.35 -2.06
N GLU A 38 -2.60 -8.16 -2.27
CA GLU A 38 -1.16 -7.95 -2.34
C GLU A 38 -0.45 -8.23 -1.02
N VAL A 39 -1.02 -7.79 0.10
CA VAL A 39 -0.48 -8.06 1.42
C VAL A 39 -0.48 -9.56 1.72
N GLY A 40 -1.60 -10.22 1.47
CA GLY A 40 -1.70 -11.67 1.66
C GLY A 40 -0.67 -12.42 0.82
N ASN A 41 -0.52 -12.03 -0.43
CA ASN A 41 0.45 -12.65 -1.33
C ASN A 41 1.91 -12.39 -0.90
N ALA A 42 2.20 -11.20 -0.38
CA ALA A 42 3.54 -10.87 0.12
C ALA A 42 3.93 -11.74 1.33
N ILE A 43 3.01 -11.93 2.26
CA ILE A 43 3.23 -12.81 3.42
C ILE A 43 3.43 -14.26 2.96
N TRP A 44 2.60 -14.71 2.02
CA TRP A 44 2.75 -16.04 1.43
C TRP A 44 4.12 -16.25 0.82
N LYS A 45 4.62 -15.28 0.04
CA LYS A 45 5.95 -15.36 -0.57
C LYS A 45 7.04 -15.47 0.49
N GLU A 46 6.98 -14.67 1.53
CA GLU A 46 7.99 -14.70 2.59
C GLU A 46 7.94 -16.00 3.41
N SER A 47 6.81 -16.65 3.49
CA SER A 47 6.64 -17.92 4.20
C SER A 47 7.04 -19.12 3.35
N ILE A 48 6.59 -19.18 2.10
CA ILE A 48 6.70 -20.36 1.25
C ILE A 48 7.88 -20.31 0.28
N LEU A 49 8.09 -19.15 -0.37
CA LEU A 49 9.11 -19.05 -1.42
C LEU A 49 10.48 -18.68 -0.87
N THR A 50 10.59 -17.60 -0.11
CA THR A 50 11.87 -17.14 0.41
C THR A 50 12.20 -17.70 1.79
N LYS A 51 11.20 -18.15 2.50
CA LYS A 51 11.30 -18.70 3.88
C LYS A 51 11.94 -17.72 4.87
N PHE A 52 11.75 -16.43 4.68
CA PHE A 52 12.15 -15.42 5.66
C PHE A 52 11.28 -15.46 6.91
N LEU A 53 10.06 -15.95 6.78
CA LEU A 53 9.14 -16.15 7.90
C LEU A 53 8.89 -17.64 8.11
N THR A 54 8.88 -18.06 9.38
CA THR A 54 8.35 -19.37 9.74
C THR A 54 6.84 -19.36 9.56
N PRO A 55 6.17 -20.55 9.48
CA PRO A 55 4.71 -20.61 9.45
C PRO A 55 4.05 -19.88 10.62
N GLU A 56 4.63 -19.99 11.83
CA GLU A 56 4.12 -19.32 13.03
C GLU A 56 4.25 -17.81 12.93
N GLU A 57 5.39 -17.33 12.44
CA GLU A 57 5.61 -15.89 12.22
C GLU A 57 4.67 -15.33 11.16
N ALA A 58 4.44 -16.07 10.07
CA ALA A 58 3.50 -15.68 9.02
C ALA A 58 2.07 -15.58 9.55
N THR A 59 1.64 -16.55 10.36
CA THR A 59 0.32 -16.54 10.99
C THR A 59 0.16 -15.35 11.93
N LYS A 60 1.18 -15.08 12.73
CA LYS A 60 1.17 -13.94 13.66
C LYS A 60 1.10 -12.61 12.91
N LEU A 61 1.90 -12.45 11.87
CA LEU A 61 1.87 -11.26 11.03
C LEU A 61 0.49 -11.11 10.35
N GLY A 62 -0.06 -12.21 9.85
CA GLY A 62 -1.40 -12.22 9.26
C GLY A 62 -2.49 -11.77 10.22
N THR A 63 -2.43 -12.19 11.49
CA THR A 63 -3.36 -11.73 12.50
C THR A 63 -3.27 -10.23 12.75
N MET A 64 -2.06 -9.70 12.82
CA MET A 64 -1.85 -8.26 12.97
C MET A 64 -2.39 -7.48 11.77
N VAL A 65 -2.09 -7.94 10.56
CA VAL A 65 -2.60 -7.35 9.32
C VAL A 65 -4.12 -7.36 9.29
N GLN A 66 -4.73 -8.49 9.61
CA GLN A 66 -6.20 -8.60 9.63
C GLN A 66 -6.81 -7.58 10.59
N THR A 67 -6.26 -7.43 11.77
CA THR A 67 -6.72 -6.44 12.76
C THR A 67 -6.65 -5.02 12.19
N VAL A 68 -5.55 -4.67 11.55
CA VAL A 68 -5.38 -3.36 10.93
C VAL A 68 -6.36 -3.15 9.79
N LEU A 69 -6.49 -4.14 8.89
CA LEU A 69 -7.37 -4.03 7.72
C LEU A 69 -8.85 -3.89 8.10
N THR A 70 -9.28 -4.48 9.22
CA THR A 70 -10.67 -4.30 9.67
C THR A 70 -10.99 -2.86 10.08
N LYS A 71 -9.97 -2.08 10.40
CA LYS A 71 -10.11 -0.69 10.87
C LYS A 71 -9.84 0.35 9.80
N LEU A 72 -9.20 -0.03 8.69
CA LEU A 72 -8.88 0.88 7.61
C LEU A 72 -10.07 1.01 6.65
N ASN A 73 -10.29 2.23 6.20
CA ASN A 73 -11.18 2.46 5.07
C ASN A 73 -10.47 2.08 3.77
N ARG A 74 -11.22 1.59 2.81
CA ARG A 74 -10.68 1.17 1.51
C ARG A 74 -11.43 1.82 0.36
N ILE A 75 -10.70 2.05 -0.71
CA ILE A 75 -11.27 2.46 -1.99
C ILE A 75 -11.55 1.18 -2.77
N VAL A 76 -12.78 1.05 -3.25
CA VAL A 76 -13.21 -0.09 -4.05
C VAL A 76 -12.96 0.22 -5.52
N SER A 77 -12.38 -0.73 -6.25
CA SER A 77 -12.10 -0.60 -7.67
C SER A 77 -13.38 -0.36 -8.46
N GLU A 78 -13.31 0.59 -9.40
CA GLU A 78 -14.42 0.97 -10.26
C GLU A 78 -14.14 0.54 -11.69
N ALA A 79 -15.11 -0.12 -12.35
CA ALA A 79 -14.97 -0.54 -13.74
C ALA A 79 -14.69 0.64 -14.67
N GLU A 80 -15.26 1.79 -14.38
CA GLU A 80 -15.11 3.02 -15.18
C GLU A 80 -13.68 3.57 -15.16
N ALA A 81 -12.87 3.19 -14.18
CA ALA A 81 -11.48 3.60 -14.08
C ALA A 81 -10.52 2.74 -14.91
N PHE A 82 -10.99 1.60 -15.44
CA PHE A 82 -10.12 0.59 -16.05
C PHE A 82 -9.22 1.16 -17.16
N GLN A 83 -9.79 1.89 -18.10
CA GLN A 83 -9.00 2.43 -19.23
C GLN A 83 -7.99 3.50 -18.78
N LYS A 84 -8.34 4.33 -17.82
CA LYS A 84 -7.43 5.34 -17.29
C LYS A 84 -6.23 4.71 -16.56
N ILE A 85 -6.50 3.66 -15.79
CA ILE A 85 -5.43 2.92 -15.11
C ILE A 85 -4.52 2.22 -16.13
N LEU A 86 -5.11 1.58 -17.13
CA LEU A 86 -4.36 0.91 -18.19
C LEU A 86 -3.48 1.90 -18.96
N GLU A 87 -3.98 3.10 -19.22
CA GLU A 87 -3.21 4.16 -19.89
C GLU A 87 -1.99 4.57 -19.06
N ILE A 88 -2.13 4.75 -17.75
CA ILE A 88 -1.00 5.03 -16.86
C ILE A 88 0.01 3.88 -16.93
N ALA A 89 -0.46 2.65 -16.83
CA ALA A 89 0.40 1.47 -16.88
C ALA A 89 1.21 1.41 -18.17
N GLN A 90 0.58 1.66 -19.31
CA GLN A 90 1.25 1.66 -20.61
C GLN A 90 2.22 2.83 -20.76
N THR A 91 1.83 4.02 -20.36
CA THR A 91 2.65 5.23 -20.48
C THR A 91 3.89 5.17 -19.58
N GLU A 92 3.70 4.77 -18.34
CA GLU A 92 4.78 4.76 -17.34
C GLU A 92 5.54 3.43 -17.27
N LYS A 93 5.07 2.42 -17.96
CA LYS A 93 5.62 1.05 -17.86
C LYS A 93 5.61 0.53 -16.43
N LEU A 94 4.52 0.79 -15.75
CA LEU A 94 4.19 0.25 -14.43
C LEU A 94 3.23 -0.92 -14.59
N SER A 95 3.17 -1.79 -13.58
CA SER A 95 2.11 -2.77 -13.52
C SER A 95 0.75 -2.09 -13.42
N TYR A 96 -0.31 -2.79 -13.82
CA TYR A 96 -1.67 -2.30 -13.60
C TYR A 96 -1.95 -2.07 -12.11
N TYR A 97 -1.41 -2.94 -11.25
CA TYR A 97 -1.53 -2.80 -9.79
C TYR A 97 -0.95 -1.48 -9.28
N ASP A 98 0.30 -1.18 -9.62
CA ASP A 98 0.95 0.08 -9.21
C ASP A 98 0.24 1.30 -9.80
N SER A 99 -0.22 1.19 -11.04
CA SER A 99 -0.96 2.25 -11.72
C SER A 99 -2.32 2.51 -11.07
N SER A 100 -2.92 1.48 -10.46
CA SER A 100 -4.16 1.64 -9.69
C SER A 100 -3.95 2.56 -8.48
N TYR A 101 -2.84 2.40 -7.77
CA TYR A 101 -2.52 3.30 -6.66
C TYR A 101 -2.34 4.75 -7.14
N VAL A 102 -1.65 4.96 -8.25
CA VAL A 102 -1.47 6.29 -8.82
C VAL A 102 -2.82 6.92 -9.19
N HIS A 103 -3.64 6.17 -9.89
CA HIS A 103 -4.97 6.65 -10.32
C HIS A 103 -5.84 7.06 -9.14
N TYR A 104 -5.97 6.18 -8.15
CA TYR A 104 -6.86 6.46 -7.02
C TYR A 104 -6.31 7.52 -6.07
N ALA A 105 -4.99 7.61 -5.92
CA ALA A 105 -4.39 8.71 -5.17
C ALA A 105 -4.71 10.06 -5.83
N LYS A 106 -4.59 10.14 -7.15
CA LYS A 106 -4.92 11.34 -7.91
C LYS A 106 -6.41 11.69 -7.82
N LYS A 107 -7.27 10.70 -8.03
CA LYS A 107 -8.72 10.90 -8.03
C LYS A 107 -9.23 11.41 -6.69
N THR A 108 -8.67 10.94 -5.60
CA THR A 108 -9.11 11.25 -4.24
C THR A 108 -8.25 12.33 -3.57
N ASP A 109 -7.27 12.87 -4.28
CA ASP A 109 -6.35 13.90 -3.78
C ASP A 109 -5.60 13.44 -2.51
N LEU A 110 -5.08 12.22 -2.54
CA LEU A 110 -4.31 11.64 -1.46
C LEU A 110 -2.82 11.60 -1.81
N THR A 111 -1.97 11.73 -0.80
CA THR A 111 -0.55 11.48 -0.93
C THR A 111 -0.31 9.96 -0.97
N LEU A 112 0.37 9.47 -1.99
CA LEU A 112 0.74 8.06 -2.08
C LEU A 112 1.96 7.79 -1.21
N ILE A 113 1.86 6.79 -0.35
CA ILE A 113 2.98 6.34 0.48
C ILE A 113 3.47 5.00 -0.06
N THR A 114 4.71 4.97 -0.52
CA THR A 114 5.32 3.76 -1.07
C THR A 114 6.82 3.73 -0.82
N GLU A 115 7.35 2.55 -0.57
CA GLU A 115 8.80 2.31 -0.47
C GLU A 115 9.41 1.90 -1.82
N ASP A 116 8.59 1.59 -2.82
CA ASP A 116 9.05 1.22 -4.15
C ASP A 116 9.64 2.43 -4.88
N LYS A 117 10.94 2.38 -5.17
CA LYS A 117 11.67 3.49 -5.78
C LYS A 117 11.16 3.83 -7.19
N GLU A 118 10.88 2.81 -7.99
CA GLU A 118 10.38 3.01 -9.36
C GLU A 118 8.99 3.65 -9.32
N LEU A 119 8.11 3.13 -8.49
CA LEU A 119 6.78 3.69 -8.33
C LEU A 119 6.84 5.14 -7.84
N ARG A 120 7.68 5.43 -6.82
CA ARG A 120 7.85 6.80 -6.35
C ARG A 120 8.25 7.76 -7.47
N THR A 121 9.26 7.38 -8.24
CA THR A 121 9.78 8.23 -9.32
C THR A 121 8.71 8.53 -10.38
N LYS A 122 7.98 7.50 -10.79
CA LYS A 122 6.99 7.64 -11.86
C LYS A 122 5.68 8.28 -11.38
N ALA A 123 5.25 7.98 -10.17
CA ALA A 123 4.02 8.51 -9.61
C ALA A 123 4.08 10.01 -9.31
N ARG A 124 5.26 10.57 -9.08
CA ARG A 124 5.45 12.01 -8.81
C ARG A 124 4.92 12.92 -9.90
N LYS A 125 4.81 12.44 -11.12
CA LYS A 125 4.21 13.19 -12.23
C LYS A 125 2.71 13.42 -12.05
N TYR A 126 2.07 12.63 -11.20
CA TYR A 126 0.62 12.60 -11.04
C TYR A 126 0.16 13.05 -9.67
N VAL A 127 0.90 12.69 -8.61
CA VAL A 127 0.49 12.88 -7.22
C VAL A 127 1.70 13.19 -6.35
N GLU A 128 1.44 13.68 -5.14
CA GLU A 128 2.46 13.76 -4.10
C GLU A 128 2.78 12.35 -3.62
N VAL A 129 4.07 12.04 -3.46
CA VAL A 129 4.55 10.73 -3.03
C VAL A 129 5.54 10.91 -1.89
N ARG A 130 5.38 10.10 -0.84
CA ARG A 130 6.29 10.08 0.32
C ARG A 130 6.65 8.65 0.70
N THR A 131 7.67 8.52 1.54
CA THR A 131 8.03 7.26 2.17
C THR A 131 7.49 7.19 3.60
N VAL A 132 7.47 6.00 4.18
CA VAL A 132 7.09 5.80 5.59
C VAL A 132 7.98 6.64 6.51
N GLY A 133 9.31 6.64 6.26
CA GLY A 133 10.25 7.40 7.07
C GLY A 133 9.94 8.89 7.10
N THR A 134 9.56 9.47 5.96
CA THR A 134 9.18 10.88 5.87
C THR A 134 7.90 11.17 6.65
N VAL A 135 6.91 10.29 6.58
CA VAL A 135 5.63 10.46 7.27
C VAL A 135 5.79 10.32 8.78
N LEU A 136 6.53 9.31 9.24
CA LEU A 136 6.69 9.05 10.67
C LEU A 136 7.59 10.06 11.38
N SER A 137 8.42 10.79 10.65
CA SER A 137 9.31 11.81 11.23
C SER A 137 8.65 13.17 11.45
N GLN A 138 7.41 13.32 11.07
CA GLN A 138 6.66 14.58 11.25
C GLN A 138 6.14 14.78 12.67
#